data_7de350719c76a8365ace57a35111ff2b
#
_entry.id   7de350719c76a8365ace57a35111ff2b
#
_cell.length_a   1.000
_cell.length_b   1.000
_cell.length_c   1.000
_cell.angle_alpha   90.00
_cell.angle_beta   90.00
_cell.angle_gamma   90.00
#
_symmetry.space_group_name_H-M   'P 1'
#
loop_
_entity.id
_entity.type
_entity.pdbx_description
1 polymer ?
#
loop_
_entity_poly.entity_id
_entity_poly.type
_entity_poly.pdbx_seq_one_letter_code
_entity_poly.pdbx_strand_id
1 'polypeptide(L)'
;AIENFKIAAGLSQGEFYGMVFQDSDVAKWLEGVAYSLIIKPDAALEKRADDIIDIIAAAQQPDGYLNTYFTIKEPEHRWQNLLECHELYCAGHMMEAAVAYYEATGKDKLLKVMEGMAGHIIDRFGPDKLPGIPGHQEVEIGLMRMYHATGNEAYKKQARYFLEERGKNPAFFAEEAAKRDWKHFGMIPEDTCASDL
;
A
#
# COMPACT_ATOMS: atom_id res chain seq x y z
N ALA A 1 -5.58 -13.40 -0.60
CA ALA A 1 -4.67 -12.31 -0.21
C ALA A 1 -3.48 -12.82 0.61
N ILE A 2 -3.67 -13.45 1.79
CA ILE A 2 -2.55 -13.91 2.64
C ILE A 2 -1.59 -14.85 1.88
N GLU A 3 -2.09 -15.73 1.02
CA GLU A 3 -1.24 -16.62 0.21
C GLU A 3 -0.32 -15.85 -0.74
N ASN A 4 -0.78 -14.72 -1.31
CA ASN A 4 0.07 -13.85 -2.12
C ASN A 4 1.26 -13.30 -1.31
N PHE A 5 1.03 -12.90 -0.05
CA PHE A 5 2.14 -12.47 0.83
C PHE A 5 3.13 -13.60 1.11
N LYS A 6 2.67 -14.84 1.31
CA LYS A 6 3.57 -16.00 1.47
C LYS A 6 4.40 -16.28 0.21
N ILE A 7 3.78 -16.18 -0.97
CA ILE A 7 4.50 -16.34 -2.24
C ILE A 7 5.53 -15.22 -2.41
N ALA A 8 5.15 -13.96 -2.18
CA ALA A 8 6.07 -12.83 -2.25
C ALA A 8 7.24 -12.93 -1.24
N ALA A 9 7.01 -13.56 -0.09
CA ALA A 9 8.00 -13.85 0.93
C ALA A 9 8.88 -15.08 0.63
N GLY A 10 8.58 -15.84 -0.42
CA GLY A 10 9.26 -17.11 -0.70
C GLY A 10 8.91 -18.25 0.26
N LEU A 11 7.87 -18.09 1.08
CA LEU A 11 7.38 -19.10 2.04
C LEU A 11 6.43 -20.11 1.38
N SER A 12 5.94 -19.83 0.19
CA SER A 12 5.08 -20.68 -0.62
C SER A 12 5.43 -20.52 -2.09
N GLN A 13 5.02 -21.49 -2.92
CA GLN A 13 5.18 -21.43 -4.37
C GLN A 13 3.80 -21.28 -5.01
N GLY A 14 3.72 -20.50 -6.09
CA GLY A 14 2.48 -20.29 -6.82
C GLY A 14 2.51 -19.02 -7.66
N GLU A 15 1.35 -18.69 -8.19
CA GLU A 15 1.11 -17.47 -8.95
C GLU A 15 0.26 -16.50 -8.13
N PHE A 16 0.32 -15.22 -8.46
CA PHE A 16 -0.57 -14.20 -7.88
C PHE A 16 -2.03 -14.55 -8.22
N TYR A 17 -2.90 -14.46 -7.23
CA TYR A 17 -4.33 -14.68 -7.39
C TYR A 17 -5.13 -13.51 -6.83
N GLY A 18 -6.14 -13.10 -7.57
CA GLY A 18 -7.10 -12.08 -7.18
C GLY A 18 -6.88 -10.73 -7.87
N MET A 19 -7.40 -9.67 -7.29
CA MET A 19 -7.34 -8.30 -7.80
C MET A 19 -6.01 -7.63 -7.46
N VAL A 20 -5.53 -6.73 -8.32
CA VAL A 20 -4.27 -5.99 -8.12
C VAL A 20 -4.22 -5.25 -6.78
N PHE A 21 -5.37 -4.85 -6.23
CA PHE A 21 -5.50 -4.18 -4.93
C PHE A 21 -5.76 -5.11 -3.73
N GLN A 22 -5.63 -6.42 -3.92
CA GLN A 22 -6.00 -7.44 -2.92
C GLN A 22 -5.22 -7.33 -1.59
N ASP A 23 -4.05 -6.73 -1.61
CA ASP A 23 -3.26 -6.49 -0.39
C ASP A 23 -4.02 -5.61 0.61
N SER A 24 -4.86 -4.69 0.12
CA SER A 24 -5.69 -3.82 0.95
C SER A 24 -6.73 -4.58 1.78
N ASP A 25 -7.17 -5.78 1.35
CA ASP A 25 -8.12 -6.58 2.12
C ASP A 25 -7.49 -7.10 3.42
N VAL A 26 -6.20 -7.47 3.37
CA VAL A 26 -5.45 -7.88 4.57
C VAL A 26 -5.23 -6.68 5.49
N ALA A 27 -4.90 -5.53 4.91
CA ALA A 27 -4.74 -4.28 5.67
C ALA A 27 -6.02 -3.91 6.43
N LYS A 28 -7.15 -3.85 5.74
CA LYS A 28 -8.45 -3.54 6.33
C LYS A 28 -8.86 -4.55 7.41
N TRP A 29 -8.56 -5.83 7.19
CA TRP A 29 -8.79 -6.84 8.20
C TRP A 29 -7.94 -6.59 9.46
N LEU A 30 -6.64 -6.30 9.31
CA LEU A 30 -5.74 -5.98 10.43
C LEU A 30 -6.18 -4.74 11.19
N GLU A 31 -6.62 -3.71 10.49
CA GLU A 31 -7.15 -2.48 11.11
C GLU A 31 -8.44 -2.79 11.91
N GLY A 32 -9.35 -3.57 11.34
CA GLY A 32 -10.56 -4.03 12.03
C GLY A 32 -10.24 -4.88 13.27
N VAL A 33 -9.23 -5.75 13.21
CA VAL A 33 -8.71 -6.50 14.35
C VAL A 33 -8.18 -5.56 15.43
N ALA A 34 -7.38 -4.56 15.05
CA ALA A 34 -6.83 -3.59 15.99
C ALA A 34 -7.94 -2.87 16.77
N TYR A 35 -8.94 -2.36 16.10
CA TYR A 35 -10.09 -1.72 16.77
C TYR A 35 -10.90 -2.69 17.64
N SER A 36 -11.04 -3.95 17.20
CA SER A 36 -11.70 -4.97 18.02
C SER A 36 -10.93 -5.25 19.32
N LEU A 37 -9.60 -5.32 19.25
CA LEU A 37 -8.74 -5.57 20.41
C LEU A 37 -8.77 -4.42 21.43
N ILE A 38 -8.93 -3.17 20.99
CA ILE A 38 -9.13 -2.01 21.88
C ILE A 38 -10.42 -2.16 22.68
N ILE A 39 -11.50 -2.62 22.05
CA ILE A 39 -12.80 -2.78 22.69
C ILE A 39 -12.82 -4.00 23.62
N LYS A 40 -12.29 -5.12 23.13
CA LYS A 40 -12.26 -6.40 23.84
C LYS A 40 -10.98 -7.15 23.53
N PRO A 41 -10.04 -7.21 24.48
CA PRO A 41 -8.81 -7.99 24.32
C PRO A 41 -9.13 -9.47 24.04
N ASP A 42 -8.46 -10.02 23.02
CA ASP A 42 -8.55 -11.42 22.60
C ASP A 42 -7.16 -11.91 22.17
N ALA A 43 -6.51 -12.70 23.03
CA ALA A 43 -5.16 -13.18 22.81
C ALA A 43 -5.05 -14.12 21.58
N ALA A 44 -6.11 -14.84 21.22
CA ALA A 44 -6.11 -15.73 20.07
C ALA A 44 -6.20 -14.92 18.76
N LEU A 45 -7.03 -13.86 18.75
CA LEU A 45 -7.15 -12.95 17.61
C LEU A 45 -5.87 -12.14 17.44
N GLU A 46 -5.29 -11.62 18.53
CA GLU A 46 -4.02 -10.90 18.51
C GLU A 46 -2.89 -11.77 17.96
N LYS A 47 -2.76 -13.03 18.45
CA LYS A 47 -1.77 -13.97 17.93
C LYS A 47 -1.94 -14.21 16.45
N ARG A 48 -3.17 -14.33 15.96
CA ARG A 48 -3.44 -14.53 14.53
C ARG A 48 -3.01 -13.32 13.70
N ALA A 49 -3.22 -12.12 14.23
CA ALA A 49 -2.73 -10.89 13.58
C ALA A 49 -1.20 -10.86 13.55
N ASP A 50 -0.52 -11.21 14.64
CA ASP A 50 0.94 -11.30 14.71
C ASP A 50 1.49 -12.29 13.65
N ASP A 51 0.88 -13.47 13.53
CA ASP A 51 1.30 -14.49 12.55
C ASP A 51 1.17 -13.96 11.09
N ILE A 52 0.15 -13.15 10.81
CA ILE A 52 -0.04 -12.52 9.50
C ILE A 52 0.97 -11.37 9.29
N ILE A 53 1.21 -10.55 10.32
CA ILE A 53 2.20 -9.47 10.28
C ILE A 53 3.61 -10.04 10.02
N ASP A 54 3.93 -11.21 10.56
CA ASP A 54 5.20 -11.90 10.30
C ASP A 54 5.36 -12.27 8.82
N ILE A 55 4.29 -12.74 8.18
CA ILE A 55 4.28 -13.04 6.74
C ILE A 55 4.42 -11.76 5.92
N ILE A 56 3.71 -10.68 6.28
CA ILE A 56 3.80 -9.39 5.59
C ILE A 56 5.24 -8.84 5.69
N ALA A 57 5.83 -8.88 6.89
CA ALA A 57 7.20 -8.43 7.09
C ALA A 57 8.21 -9.21 6.24
N ALA A 58 8.02 -10.52 6.11
CA ALA A 58 8.87 -11.37 5.26
C ALA A 58 8.68 -11.09 3.76
N ALA A 59 7.55 -10.54 3.33
CA ALA A 59 7.27 -10.20 1.94
C ALA A 59 7.87 -8.84 1.50
N GLN A 60 8.28 -8.01 2.46
CA GLN A 60 8.88 -6.71 2.14
C GLN A 60 10.20 -6.89 1.38
N GLN A 61 10.35 -6.15 0.30
CA GLN A 61 11.55 -6.21 -0.53
C GLN A 61 12.71 -5.42 0.13
N PRO A 62 13.98 -5.73 -0.21
CA PRO A 62 15.16 -5.09 0.40
C PRO A 62 15.19 -3.56 0.27
N ASP A 63 14.52 -2.99 -0.73
CA ASP A 63 14.39 -1.56 -0.96
C ASP A 63 13.20 -0.92 -0.18
N GLY A 64 12.55 -1.68 0.69
CA GLY A 64 11.39 -1.26 1.48
C GLY A 64 10.05 -1.41 0.76
N TYR A 65 10.03 -1.73 -0.53
CA TYR A 65 8.81 -1.91 -1.31
C TYR A 65 7.95 -3.07 -0.79
N LEU A 66 6.63 -2.87 -0.75
CA LEU A 66 5.65 -3.88 -0.34
C LEU A 66 4.40 -3.81 -1.21
N ASN A 67 4.27 -4.74 -2.14
CA ASN A 67 3.07 -5.01 -2.92
C ASN A 67 3.20 -6.40 -3.54
N THR A 68 2.21 -7.27 -3.33
CA THR A 68 2.35 -8.69 -3.73
C THR A 68 2.19 -8.87 -5.23
N TYR A 69 1.32 -8.10 -5.90
CA TYR A 69 1.12 -8.21 -7.35
C TYR A 69 2.42 -7.94 -8.12
N PHE A 70 3.02 -6.77 -7.88
CA PHE A 70 4.24 -6.37 -8.57
C PHE A 70 5.49 -7.11 -8.08
N THR A 71 5.47 -7.75 -6.93
CA THR A 71 6.58 -8.60 -6.49
C THR A 71 6.53 -9.97 -7.18
N ILE A 72 5.32 -10.55 -7.38
CA ILE A 72 5.16 -11.90 -7.90
C ILE A 72 5.10 -11.90 -9.43
N LYS A 73 4.35 -10.95 -10.02
CA LYS A 73 3.90 -11.07 -11.41
C LYS A 73 4.59 -10.11 -12.37
N GLU A 74 4.73 -8.84 -12.00
CA GLU A 74 5.19 -7.80 -12.92
C GLU A 74 6.17 -6.81 -12.23
N PRO A 75 7.30 -7.27 -11.69
CA PRO A 75 8.22 -6.42 -10.92
C PRO A 75 8.80 -5.25 -11.73
N GLU A 76 8.90 -5.40 -13.06
CA GLU A 76 9.38 -4.38 -13.98
C GLU A 76 8.40 -3.22 -14.17
N HIS A 77 7.11 -3.42 -13.85
CA HIS A 77 6.05 -2.43 -14.05
C HIS A 77 5.71 -1.61 -12.79
N ARG A 78 6.46 -1.76 -11.71
CA ARG A 78 6.28 -0.98 -10.48
C ARG A 78 6.19 0.52 -10.77
N TRP A 79 5.20 1.20 -10.20
CA TRP A 79 5.00 2.65 -10.27
C TRP A 79 4.70 3.22 -11.66
N GLN A 80 4.34 2.39 -12.64
CA GLN A 80 4.07 2.85 -14.00
C GLN A 80 2.60 3.14 -14.29
N ASN A 81 1.69 2.71 -13.43
CA ASN A 81 0.25 2.95 -13.56
C ASN A 81 -0.35 3.28 -12.21
N LEU A 82 -0.20 4.53 -11.79
CA LEU A 82 -0.66 4.98 -10.47
C LEU A 82 -2.19 5.06 -10.39
N LEU A 83 -2.88 5.22 -11.53
CA LEU A 83 -4.34 5.30 -11.56
C LEU A 83 -4.98 3.94 -11.22
N GLU A 84 -4.56 2.87 -11.91
CA GLU A 84 -5.31 1.60 -11.89
C GLU A 84 -4.65 0.51 -11.03
N CYS A 85 -3.33 0.56 -10.83
CA CYS A 85 -2.60 -0.52 -10.19
C CYS A 85 -2.54 -0.46 -8.67
N HIS A 86 -3.09 0.57 -8.07
CA HIS A 86 -3.39 0.64 -6.64
C HIS A 86 -2.20 0.43 -5.68
N GLU A 87 -0.95 0.62 -6.12
CA GLU A 87 0.24 0.43 -5.26
C GLU A 87 0.20 1.39 -4.06
N LEU A 88 -0.03 2.70 -4.31
CA LEU A 88 -0.14 3.71 -3.26
C LEU A 88 -1.39 3.51 -2.39
N TYR A 89 -2.50 3.05 -2.97
CA TYR A 89 -3.72 2.71 -2.24
C TYR A 89 -3.49 1.56 -1.23
N CYS A 90 -2.88 0.47 -1.67
CA CYS A 90 -2.54 -0.64 -0.79
C CYS A 90 -1.56 -0.22 0.31
N ALA A 91 -0.57 0.63 -0.02
CA ALA A 91 0.36 1.17 0.96
C ALA A 91 -0.35 2.04 2.00
N GLY A 92 -1.28 2.91 1.58
CA GLY A 92 -2.07 3.76 2.48
C GLY A 92 -2.85 2.94 3.51
N HIS A 93 -3.67 1.99 3.06
CA HIS A 93 -4.40 1.10 3.95
C HIS A 93 -3.51 0.30 4.89
N MET A 94 -2.34 -0.16 4.41
CA MET A 94 -1.42 -0.90 5.27
C MET A 94 -0.76 0.02 6.33
N MET A 95 -0.51 1.30 6.00
CA MET A 95 -0.05 2.30 6.97
C MET A 95 -1.11 2.57 8.05
N GLU A 96 -2.39 2.68 7.66
CA GLU A 96 -3.48 2.84 8.61
C GLU A 96 -3.58 1.62 9.55
N ALA A 97 -3.54 0.41 9.00
CA ALA A 97 -3.52 -0.83 9.78
C ALA A 97 -2.33 -0.90 10.73
N ALA A 98 -1.14 -0.48 10.27
CA ALA A 98 0.08 -0.49 11.07
C ALA A 98 -0.01 0.43 12.28
N VAL A 99 -0.52 1.65 12.09
CA VAL A 99 -0.73 2.60 13.19
C VAL A 99 -1.82 2.10 14.14
N ALA A 100 -2.97 1.63 13.62
CA ALA A 100 -4.04 1.11 14.45
C ALA A 100 -3.58 -0.08 15.31
N TYR A 101 -2.81 -1.00 14.73
CA TYR A 101 -2.30 -2.17 15.46
C TYR A 101 -1.26 -1.78 16.53
N TYR A 102 -0.39 -0.81 16.23
CA TYR A 102 0.56 -0.26 17.19
C TYR A 102 -0.17 0.43 18.36
N GLU A 103 -1.17 1.27 18.09
CA GLU A 103 -1.97 1.95 19.10
C GLU A 103 -2.76 0.96 19.99
N ALA A 104 -3.26 -0.13 19.40
CA ALA A 104 -4.04 -1.14 20.12
C ALA A 104 -3.19 -2.06 21.01
N THR A 105 -1.97 -2.41 20.58
CA THR A 105 -1.18 -3.49 21.18
C THR A 105 0.19 -3.05 21.70
N GLY A 106 0.69 -1.90 21.29
CA GLY A 106 2.08 -1.45 21.52
C GLY A 106 3.13 -2.17 20.68
N LYS A 107 2.74 -3.11 19.78
CA LYS A 107 3.65 -3.87 18.91
C LYS A 107 3.96 -3.09 17.66
N ASP A 108 5.24 -2.85 17.40
CA ASP A 108 5.72 -1.93 16.35
C ASP A 108 6.19 -2.63 15.05
N LYS A 109 6.05 -3.97 14.93
CA LYS A 109 6.60 -4.70 13.79
C LYS A 109 6.01 -4.24 12.46
N LEU A 110 4.68 -4.18 12.36
CA LEU A 110 4.02 -3.71 11.13
C LEU A 110 4.31 -2.22 10.87
N LEU A 111 4.40 -1.41 11.93
CA LEU A 111 4.77 -0.01 11.82
C LEU A 111 6.17 0.14 11.17
N LYS A 112 7.15 -0.63 11.60
CA LYS A 112 8.50 -0.64 11.02
C LYS A 112 8.52 -1.09 9.55
N VAL A 113 7.71 -2.08 9.20
CA VAL A 113 7.52 -2.47 7.79
C VAL A 113 7.01 -1.27 6.98
N MET A 114 6.02 -0.55 7.49
CA MET A 114 5.46 0.59 6.79
C MET A 114 6.34 1.85 6.84
N GLU A 115 7.22 1.99 7.82
CA GLU A 115 8.32 2.98 7.78
C GLU A 115 9.25 2.72 6.59
N GLY A 116 9.59 1.46 6.32
CA GLY A 116 10.36 1.05 5.14
C GLY A 116 9.65 1.41 3.84
N MET A 117 8.36 1.08 3.72
CA MET A 117 7.55 1.41 2.53
C MET A 117 7.39 2.92 2.36
N ALA A 118 7.15 3.66 3.43
CA ALA A 118 7.06 5.12 3.39
C ALA A 118 8.41 5.75 2.95
N GLY A 119 9.53 5.24 3.44
CA GLY A 119 10.86 5.63 2.98
C GLY A 119 11.04 5.41 1.48
N HIS A 120 10.68 4.22 0.98
CA HIS A 120 10.71 3.90 -0.45
C HIS A 120 9.84 4.86 -1.28
N ILE A 121 8.62 5.18 -0.83
CA ILE A 121 7.73 6.15 -1.49
C ILE A 121 8.37 7.54 -1.52
N ILE A 122 8.92 8.00 -0.40
CA ILE A 122 9.58 9.31 -0.28
C ILE A 122 10.81 9.38 -1.19
N ASP A 123 11.58 8.31 -1.30
CA ASP A 123 12.73 8.27 -2.19
C ASP A 123 12.34 8.24 -3.68
N ARG A 124 11.17 7.72 -3.99
CA ARG A 124 10.68 7.59 -5.37
C ARG A 124 9.98 8.85 -5.89
N PHE A 125 9.13 9.50 -5.09
CA PHE A 125 8.25 10.59 -5.51
C PHE A 125 8.64 11.92 -4.87
N GLY A 126 8.61 13.00 -5.66
CA GLY A 126 8.92 14.35 -5.15
C GLY A 126 9.17 15.35 -6.27
N PRO A 127 9.42 16.63 -5.95
CA PRO A 127 9.61 17.69 -6.93
C PRO A 127 10.78 17.44 -7.91
N ASP A 128 11.87 16.84 -7.41
CA ASP A 128 13.07 16.51 -8.18
C ASP A 128 13.21 15.01 -8.47
N LYS A 129 12.11 14.26 -8.33
CA LYS A 129 12.02 12.81 -8.47
C LYS A 129 10.94 12.45 -9.48
N LEU A 130 10.49 11.19 -9.48
CA LEU A 130 9.36 10.79 -10.28
C LEU A 130 8.13 11.61 -9.88
N PRO A 131 7.47 12.31 -10.82
CA PRO A 131 6.18 12.91 -10.52
C PRO A 131 5.16 11.81 -10.23
N GLY A 132 4.27 12.04 -9.27
CA GLY A 132 3.27 11.04 -8.90
C GLY A 132 2.02 11.69 -8.34
N ILE A 133 0.87 11.21 -8.82
CA ILE A 133 -0.44 11.52 -8.27
C ILE A 133 -1.10 10.17 -7.95
N PRO A 134 -1.43 9.88 -6.67
CA PRO A 134 -2.13 8.65 -6.33
C PRO A 134 -3.47 8.55 -7.08
N GLY A 135 -3.82 7.38 -7.60
CA GLY A 135 -5.12 7.15 -8.21
C GLY A 135 -6.27 7.38 -7.21
N HIS A 136 -6.08 6.95 -5.99
CA HIS A 136 -6.96 7.21 -4.84
C HIS A 136 -6.24 8.03 -3.77
N GLN A 137 -6.98 8.91 -3.09
CA GLN A 137 -6.48 9.74 -1.98
C GLN A 137 -6.46 8.93 -0.67
N GLU A 138 -5.67 7.89 -0.63
CA GLU A 138 -5.58 6.96 0.48
C GLU A 138 -4.21 7.02 1.16
N VAL A 139 -3.13 7.06 0.37
CA VAL A 139 -1.77 7.09 0.92
C VAL A 139 -1.50 8.36 1.73
N GLU A 140 -2.14 9.47 1.39
CA GLU A 140 -2.05 10.72 2.14
C GLU A 140 -2.61 10.57 3.55
N ILE A 141 -3.69 9.81 3.72
CA ILE A 141 -4.29 9.49 5.03
C ILE A 141 -3.32 8.62 5.82
N GLY A 142 -2.84 7.53 5.22
CA GLY A 142 -1.89 6.62 5.84
C GLY A 142 -0.61 7.33 6.29
N LEU A 143 -0.02 8.19 5.43
CA LEU A 143 1.17 8.98 5.75
C LEU A 143 0.91 9.96 6.90
N MET A 144 -0.26 10.59 6.96
CA MET A 144 -0.61 11.49 8.07
C MET A 144 -0.80 10.73 9.38
N ARG A 145 -1.39 9.53 9.36
CA ARG A 145 -1.45 8.66 10.55
C ARG A 145 -0.06 8.23 11.02
N MET A 146 0.84 7.84 10.09
CA MET A 146 2.24 7.56 10.39
C MET A 146 2.95 8.77 11.02
N TYR A 147 2.72 9.99 10.49
CA TYR A 147 3.25 11.22 11.07
C TYR A 147 2.78 11.41 12.53
N HIS A 148 1.49 11.26 12.79
CA HIS A 148 0.96 11.42 14.14
C HIS A 148 1.50 10.37 15.12
N ALA A 149 1.70 9.14 14.69
CA ALA A 149 2.22 8.07 15.53
C ALA A 149 3.73 8.18 15.80
N THR A 150 4.51 8.71 14.85
CA THR A 150 5.99 8.68 14.92
C THR A 150 6.64 10.05 15.09
N GLY A 151 5.93 11.14 14.78
CA GLY A 151 6.49 12.50 14.73
C GLY A 151 7.39 12.78 13.53
N ASN A 152 7.53 11.84 12.56
CA ASN A 152 8.41 12.02 11.42
C ASN A 152 7.81 12.97 10.38
N GLU A 153 8.34 14.19 10.31
CA GLU A 153 7.89 15.25 9.40
C GLU A 153 8.00 14.89 7.90
N ALA A 154 8.82 13.89 7.54
CA ALA A 154 8.94 13.47 6.14
C ALA A 154 7.62 12.88 5.61
N TYR A 155 6.85 12.19 6.44
CA TYR A 155 5.55 11.62 6.05
C TYR A 155 4.53 12.72 5.75
N LYS A 156 4.45 13.74 6.58
CA LYS A 156 3.60 14.91 6.37
C LYS A 156 3.99 15.68 5.10
N LYS A 157 5.29 15.86 4.85
CA LYS A 157 5.79 16.49 3.63
C LYS A 157 5.39 15.70 2.39
N GLN A 158 5.50 14.38 2.44
CA GLN A 158 5.12 13.51 1.32
C GLN A 158 3.60 13.53 1.06
N ALA A 159 2.78 13.47 2.11
CA ALA A 159 1.32 13.61 1.98
C ALA A 159 0.94 14.94 1.33
N ARG A 160 1.55 16.04 1.81
CA ARG A 160 1.35 17.38 1.24
C ARG A 160 1.76 17.44 -0.24
N TYR A 161 2.89 16.85 -0.61
CA TYR A 161 3.35 16.79 -1.99
C TYR A 161 2.27 16.16 -2.89
N PHE A 162 1.73 15.00 -2.54
CA PHE A 162 0.71 14.33 -3.34
C PHE A 162 -0.57 15.17 -3.48
N LEU A 163 -1.03 15.83 -2.41
CA LEU A 163 -2.18 16.71 -2.44
C LEU A 163 -1.97 17.94 -3.34
N GLU A 164 -0.78 18.55 -3.29
CA GLU A 164 -0.46 19.72 -4.10
C GLU A 164 -0.26 19.37 -5.58
N GLU A 165 0.33 18.19 -5.89
CA GLU A 165 0.52 17.75 -7.28
C GLU A 165 -0.81 17.44 -7.99
N ARG A 166 -1.79 16.91 -7.28
CA ARG A 166 -3.11 16.59 -7.86
C ARG A 166 -3.77 17.77 -8.56
N GLY A 167 -3.58 18.97 -8.09
CA GLY A 167 -4.15 20.19 -8.68
C GLY A 167 -3.34 20.82 -9.82
N LYS A 168 -2.09 20.36 -10.04
CA LYS A 168 -1.16 21.02 -10.98
C LYS A 168 -1.27 20.54 -12.42
N ASN A 169 -1.48 19.24 -12.62
CA ASN A 169 -1.57 18.64 -13.95
C ASN A 169 -2.85 17.82 -14.13
N PRO A 170 -3.92 18.40 -14.67
CA PRO A 170 -5.16 17.68 -14.95
C PRO A 170 -5.00 16.53 -15.97
N ALA A 171 -3.96 16.57 -16.80
CA ALA A 171 -3.71 15.55 -17.82
C ALA A 171 -2.79 14.41 -17.33
N PHE A 172 -2.35 14.42 -16.06
CA PHE A 172 -1.34 13.51 -15.52
C PHE A 172 -1.59 12.04 -15.88
N PHE A 173 -2.79 11.53 -15.64
CA PHE A 173 -3.09 10.11 -15.89
C PHE A 173 -3.17 9.78 -17.39
N ALA A 174 -3.61 10.69 -18.22
CA ALA A 174 -3.57 10.50 -19.68
C ALA A 174 -2.14 10.49 -20.20
N GLU A 175 -1.27 11.36 -19.68
CA GLU A 175 0.15 11.39 -20.01
C GLU A 175 0.90 10.15 -19.50
N GLU A 176 0.53 9.66 -18.30
CA GLU A 176 1.05 8.41 -17.75
C GLU A 176 0.67 7.23 -18.64
N ALA A 177 -0.62 7.13 -19.01
CA ALA A 177 -1.12 6.06 -19.87
C ALA A 177 -0.46 6.08 -21.27
N ALA A 178 -0.20 7.26 -21.84
CA ALA A 178 0.45 7.40 -23.15
C ALA A 178 1.93 6.97 -23.15
N LYS A 179 2.58 6.92 -21.99
CA LYS A 179 3.99 6.50 -21.86
C LYS A 179 4.15 5.00 -21.69
N ARG A 180 3.05 4.28 -21.40
CA ARG A 180 3.08 2.83 -21.21
C ARG A 180 2.91 2.11 -22.56
N ASP A 181 3.69 1.06 -22.75
CA ASP A 181 3.53 0.10 -23.87
C ASP A 181 2.76 -1.17 -23.45
N TRP A 182 2.34 -1.26 -22.18
CA TRP A 182 1.55 -2.34 -21.63
C TRP A 182 0.23 -1.81 -21.07
N LYS A 183 -0.80 -2.65 -21.12
CA LYS A 183 -2.08 -2.39 -20.46
C LYS A 183 -2.15 -3.24 -19.19
N HIS A 184 -2.54 -2.60 -18.09
CA HIS A 184 -3.05 -3.35 -16.96
C HIS A 184 -4.20 -4.19 -17.51
N PHE A 185 -4.03 -5.53 -17.49
CA PHE A 185 -5.14 -6.36 -17.89
C PHE A 185 -6.25 -6.13 -16.87
N GLY A 186 -7.25 -5.43 -17.35
CA GLY A 186 -8.44 -5.25 -16.56
C GLY A 186 -9.02 -6.62 -16.24
N MET A 187 -9.11 -6.94 -14.99
CA MET A 187 -10.11 -7.87 -14.54
C MET A 187 -11.51 -7.24 -14.68
N ILE A 188 -11.55 -5.99 -15.10
CA ILE A 188 -12.74 -5.24 -15.48
C ILE A 188 -12.57 -4.96 -16.99
N PRO A 189 -13.49 -5.39 -17.85
CA PRO A 189 -13.48 -5.03 -19.26
C PRO A 189 -13.33 -3.53 -19.44
N GLU A 190 -12.55 -3.09 -20.43
CA GLU A 190 -12.28 -1.66 -20.71
C GLU A 190 -13.58 -0.81 -20.76
N ASP A 191 -14.70 -1.43 -21.07
CA ASP A 191 -16.02 -0.77 -21.26
C ASP A 191 -16.74 -0.45 -19.94
N THR A 192 -16.28 -0.95 -18.79
CA THR A 192 -16.97 -0.77 -17.51
C THR A 192 -16.28 0.20 -16.54
N CYS A 193 -15.04 0.62 -16.83
CA CYS A 193 -14.27 1.46 -15.90
C CYS A 193 -14.52 2.95 -16.00
N ALA A 194 -15.06 3.45 -17.09
CA ALA A 194 -15.12 4.89 -17.34
C ALA A 194 -16.49 5.54 -17.11
N SER A 195 -17.56 4.76 -16.97
CA SER A 195 -18.93 5.29 -16.96
C SER A 195 -19.65 5.22 -15.62
N ASP A 196 -19.14 4.50 -14.62
CA ASP A 196 -19.91 4.16 -13.43
C ASP A 196 -19.26 4.58 -12.09
N LEU A 197 -18.29 5.49 -12.10
CA LEU A 197 -17.73 6.08 -10.89
C LEU A 197 -17.98 7.58 -10.81
#